data_fde9dbf17decce32f7e1ea7a53ad73e2
#
_entry.id   fde9dbf17decce32f7e1ea7a53ad73e2
#
_cell.length_a   1.000
_cell.length_b   1.000
_cell.length_c   1.000
_cell.angle_alpha   90.00
_cell.angle_beta   90.00
_cell.angle_gamma   90.00
#
_symmetry.space_group_name_H-M   'P 1'
#
loop_
_entity.id
_entity.type
_entity.pdbx_description
1 polymer ?
#
loop_
_entity_poly.entity_id
_entity_poly.type
_entity_poly.pdbx_seq_one_letter_code
_entity_poly.pdbx_strand_id
1 'polypeptide(L)'
;GYRQRLYSFIEKKVSEGRQVYVVCPMIEPTEYDDEADTQKIRDLSAETHLERLKERFPSLRIDILHGKMRPNSKNDVMERFYRHEVDVLVSTTVIEVGVNVPNATLMIIEGADRFGLSQLHQLRGRVARGSHECFCVLVSDSTSDESINRLQTLAKHSSGFDVAEEDFKQRGPGDL
;
A
#
# COMPACT_ATOMS: atom_id res chain seq x y z
N GLY A 1 4.22 -15.33 -8.32
CA GLY A 1 5.10 -14.23 -8.10
C GLY A 1 4.89 -13.55 -6.75
N TYR A 2 5.54 -12.44 -6.58
CA TYR A 2 5.45 -11.72 -5.31
C TYR A 2 4.04 -11.25 -4.98
N ARG A 3 3.22 -10.97 -6.00
CA ARG A 3 1.84 -10.51 -5.81
C ARG A 3 1.00 -11.57 -5.08
N GLN A 4 1.17 -12.82 -5.45
CA GLN A 4 0.45 -13.91 -4.79
C GLN A 4 0.90 -14.11 -3.34
N ARG A 5 2.19 -13.95 -3.08
CA ARG A 5 2.71 -14.01 -1.71
C ARG A 5 2.16 -12.87 -0.87
N LEU A 6 2.06 -11.69 -1.48
CA LEU A 6 1.51 -10.52 -0.81
C LEU A 6 0.04 -10.75 -0.46
N TYR A 7 -0.73 -11.28 -1.38
CA TYR A 7 -2.14 -11.61 -1.13
C TYR A 7 -2.29 -12.68 -0.05
N SER A 8 -1.42 -13.68 -0.05
CA SER A 8 -1.44 -14.70 0.99
C SER A 8 -1.13 -14.11 2.36
N PHE A 9 -0.25 -13.12 2.40
CA PHE A 9 0.09 -12.43 3.64
C PHE A 9 -1.10 -11.59 4.14
N ILE A 10 -1.80 -10.90 3.24
CA ILE A 10 -3.02 -10.17 3.58
C ILE A 10 -4.04 -11.14 4.20
N GLU A 11 -4.29 -12.25 3.53
CA GLU A 11 -5.24 -13.25 4.00
C GLU A 11 -4.87 -13.76 5.38
N LYS A 12 -3.58 -14.05 5.59
CA LYS A 12 -3.10 -14.52 6.87
C LYS A 12 -3.34 -13.48 7.98
N LYS A 13 -3.02 -12.21 7.73
CA LYS A 13 -3.19 -11.17 8.71
C LYS A 13 -4.66 -10.92 9.05
N VAL A 14 -5.52 -10.94 8.05
CA VAL A 14 -6.95 -10.77 8.29
C VAL A 14 -7.51 -11.97 9.07
N SER A 15 -7.05 -13.18 8.76
CA SER A 15 -7.48 -14.38 9.50
C SER A 15 -7.03 -14.35 10.96
N GLU A 16 -5.93 -13.62 11.25
CA GLU A 16 -5.47 -13.42 12.64
C GLU A 16 -6.23 -12.31 13.36
N GLY A 17 -7.20 -11.70 12.70
CA GLY A 17 -7.98 -10.61 13.27
C GLY A 17 -7.35 -9.23 13.09
N ARG A 18 -6.33 -9.11 12.23
CA ARG A 18 -5.67 -7.84 11.96
C ARG A 18 -6.30 -7.16 10.75
N GLN A 19 -6.01 -5.87 10.61
CA GLN A 19 -6.47 -5.07 9.50
C GLN A 19 -5.30 -4.62 8.65
N VAL A 20 -5.58 -4.23 7.41
CA VAL A 20 -4.55 -3.94 6.42
C VAL A 20 -4.82 -2.59 5.75
N TYR A 21 -3.77 -1.78 5.60
CA TYR A 21 -3.79 -0.60 4.73
C TYR A 21 -3.12 -0.95 3.40
N VAL A 22 -3.73 -0.53 2.30
CA VAL A 22 -3.08 -0.57 1.00
C VAL A 22 -3.04 0.87 0.50
N VAL A 23 -1.83 1.43 0.44
CA VAL A 23 -1.63 2.83 0.05
C VAL A 23 -1.19 2.87 -1.41
N CYS A 24 -1.88 3.68 -2.20
CA CYS A 24 -1.61 3.83 -3.62
C CYS A 24 -1.22 5.27 -3.92
N PRO A 25 -0.35 5.50 -4.91
CA PRO A 25 0.04 6.87 -5.26
C PRO A 25 -1.14 7.64 -5.86
N MET A 26 -1.21 8.92 -5.57
CA MET A 26 -2.21 9.80 -6.15
C MET A 26 -1.67 10.32 -7.48
N ILE A 27 -1.97 9.62 -8.57
CA ILE A 27 -1.48 9.95 -9.90
C ILE A 27 -2.65 9.96 -10.86
N GLU A 28 -2.72 10.97 -11.71
CA GLU A 28 -3.72 11.03 -12.76
C GLU A 28 -3.03 11.11 -14.12
N PRO A 29 -3.56 10.43 -15.15
CA PRO A 29 -3.03 10.56 -16.51
C PRO A 29 -3.17 12.00 -17.01
N THR A 30 -2.18 12.46 -17.78
CA THR A 30 -2.24 13.76 -18.43
C THR A 30 -2.32 13.56 -19.93
N GLU A 31 -2.62 14.64 -20.66
CA GLU A 31 -2.67 14.58 -22.13
C GLU A 31 -1.29 14.32 -22.76
N TYR A 32 -0.23 14.47 -21.96
CA TYR A 32 1.15 14.22 -22.42
C TYR A 32 1.58 12.77 -22.23
N ASP A 33 0.77 11.97 -21.54
CA ASP A 33 1.10 10.57 -21.32
C ASP A 33 0.71 9.72 -22.52
N ASP A 34 1.55 8.79 -22.93
CA ASP A 34 1.18 7.85 -23.97
C ASP A 34 0.29 6.74 -23.40
N GLU A 35 -0.17 5.82 -24.27
CA GLU A 35 -1.08 4.76 -23.82
C GLU A 35 -0.45 3.84 -22.79
N ALA A 36 0.83 3.55 -22.95
CA ALA A 36 1.54 2.67 -22.02
C ALA A 36 1.66 3.32 -20.63
N ASP A 37 2.00 4.61 -20.58
CA ASP A 37 2.11 5.33 -19.32
C ASP A 37 0.75 5.49 -18.67
N THR A 38 -0.29 5.78 -19.47
CA THR A 38 -1.65 5.88 -18.95
C THR A 38 -2.11 4.56 -18.34
N GLN A 39 -1.77 3.44 -18.99
CA GLN A 39 -2.13 2.13 -18.44
C GLN A 39 -1.39 1.83 -17.14
N LYS A 40 -0.11 2.19 -17.05
CA LYS A 40 0.65 2.03 -15.80
C LYS A 40 0.04 2.83 -14.67
N ILE A 41 -0.39 4.05 -14.96
CA ILE A 41 -1.02 4.91 -13.96
C ILE A 41 -2.34 4.28 -13.50
N ARG A 42 -3.13 3.76 -14.42
CA ARG A 42 -4.38 3.06 -14.07
C ARG A 42 -4.12 1.84 -13.23
N ASP A 43 -3.08 1.07 -13.57
CA ASP A 43 -2.73 -0.14 -12.82
C ASP A 43 -2.32 0.17 -11.38
N LEU A 44 -1.81 1.38 -11.12
CA LEU A 44 -1.41 1.81 -9.79
C LEU A 44 -2.54 2.50 -9.02
N SER A 45 -3.69 2.72 -9.65
CA SER A 45 -4.77 3.47 -9.01
C SER A 45 -5.41 2.68 -7.87
N ALA A 46 -5.96 3.43 -6.91
CA ALA A 46 -6.64 2.82 -5.78
C ALA A 46 -7.86 2.03 -6.21
N GLU A 47 -8.58 2.52 -7.21
CA GLU A 47 -9.77 1.85 -7.75
C GLU A 47 -9.42 0.49 -8.33
N THR A 48 -8.33 0.41 -9.07
CA THR A 48 -7.88 -0.86 -9.66
C THR A 48 -7.49 -1.85 -8.58
N HIS A 49 -6.76 -1.41 -7.56
CA HIS A 49 -6.39 -2.27 -6.45
C HIS A 49 -7.61 -2.71 -5.64
N LEU A 50 -8.58 -1.82 -5.47
CA LEU A 50 -9.83 -2.17 -4.81
C LEU A 50 -10.55 -3.30 -5.54
N GLU A 51 -10.66 -3.18 -6.86
CA GLU A 51 -11.31 -4.20 -7.68
C GLU A 51 -10.58 -5.54 -7.59
N ARG A 52 -9.27 -5.52 -7.72
CA ARG A 52 -8.45 -6.74 -7.65
C ARG A 52 -8.56 -7.43 -6.30
N LEU A 53 -8.57 -6.64 -5.23
CA LEU A 53 -8.69 -7.18 -3.89
C LEU A 53 -10.06 -7.77 -3.64
N LYS A 54 -11.12 -7.10 -4.08
CA LYS A 54 -12.48 -7.61 -3.95
C LYS A 54 -12.68 -8.91 -4.74
N GLU A 55 -12.07 -8.98 -5.91
CA GLU A 55 -12.13 -10.18 -6.74
C GLU A 55 -11.39 -11.34 -6.09
N ARG A 56 -10.22 -11.06 -5.52
CA ARG A 56 -9.40 -12.08 -4.86
C ARG A 56 -9.96 -12.52 -3.51
N PHE A 57 -10.59 -11.58 -2.78
CA PHE A 57 -11.09 -11.82 -1.43
C PHE A 57 -12.56 -11.43 -1.31
N PRO A 58 -13.47 -12.19 -1.94
CA PRO A 58 -14.89 -11.83 -1.91
C PRO A 58 -15.53 -11.87 -0.52
N SER A 59 -14.91 -12.55 0.42
CA SER A 59 -15.43 -12.65 1.79
C SER A 59 -14.93 -11.55 2.71
N LEU A 60 -13.93 -10.77 2.30
CA LEU A 60 -13.37 -9.70 3.14
C LEU A 60 -14.13 -8.39 2.91
N ARG A 61 -14.16 -7.58 3.96
CA ARG A 61 -14.75 -6.24 3.88
C ARG A 61 -13.66 -5.27 3.46
N ILE A 62 -13.74 -4.80 2.24
CA ILE A 62 -12.73 -3.94 1.64
C ILE A 62 -13.37 -2.62 1.23
N ASP A 63 -12.75 -1.50 1.60
CA ASP A 63 -13.28 -0.19 1.28
C ASP A 63 -12.15 0.72 0.77
N ILE A 64 -12.52 1.89 0.28
CA ILE A 64 -11.59 2.83 -0.33
C ILE A 64 -11.72 4.22 0.30
N LEU A 65 -10.59 4.89 0.43
CA LEU A 65 -10.52 6.27 0.89
C LEU A 65 -9.65 7.03 -0.11
N HIS A 66 -10.23 7.98 -0.83
CA HIS A 66 -9.46 8.76 -1.80
C HIS A 66 -9.80 10.26 -1.73
N GLY A 67 -8.90 11.08 -2.29
CA GLY A 67 -8.94 12.52 -2.14
C GLY A 67 -10.18 13.20 -2.70
N LYS A 68 -10.86 12.54 -3.66
CA LYS A 68 -12.06 13.10 -4.28
C LYS A 68 -13.34 12.89 -3.48
N MET A 69 -13.27 12.09 -2.43
CA MET A 69 -14.43 11.85 -1.58
C MET A 69 -14.75 13.07 -0.73
N ARG A 70 -16.02 13.23 -0.39
CA ARG A 70 -16.45 14.30 0.52
C ARG A 70 -15.91 14.03 1.92
N PRO A 71 -15.61 15.08 2.70
CA PRO A 71 -15.07 14.87 4.06
C PRO A 71 -15.91 13.96 4.94
N ASN A 72 -17.24 14.05 4.86
CA ASN A 72 -18.12 13.19 5.66
C ASN A 72 -17.97 11.72 5.25
N SER A 73 -17.81 11.46 3.96
CA SER A 73 -17.60 10.10 3.47
C SER A 73 -16.25 9.54 3.91
N LYS A 74 -15.21 10.38 3.88
CA LYS A 74 -13.88 9.99 4.36
C LYS A 74 -13.93 9.63 5.84
N ASN A 75 -14.57 10.46 6.63
CA ASN A 75 -14.69 10.24 8.07
C ASN A 75 -15.47 8.95 8.37
N ASP A 76 -16.53 8.69 7.61
CA ASP A 76 -17.33 7.48 7.78
C ASP A 76 -16.49 6.23 7.51
N VAL A 77 -15.73 6.23 6.42
CA VAL A 77 -14.86 5.09 6.07
C VAL A 77 -13.81 4.87 7.16
N MET A 78 -13.16 5.94 7.62
CA MET A 78 -12.15 5.84 8.66
C MET A 78 -12.74 5.35 9.98
N GLU A 79 -13.92 5.81 10.33
CA GLU A 79 -14.58 5.37 11.55
C GLU A 79 -14.92 3.89 11.48
N ARG A 80 -15.47 3.44 10.34
CA ARG A 80 -15.76 2.03 10.15
C ARG A 80 -14.48 1.17 10.19
N PHE A 81 -13.39 1.68 9.64
CA PHE A 81 -12.10 0.98 9.70
C PHE A 81 -11.60 0.92 11.15
N TYR A 82 -11.70 2.00 11.88
CA TYR A 82 -11.32 2.04 13.29
C TYR A 82 -12.13 1.05 14.13
N ARG A 83 -13.42 0.89 13.82
CA ARG A 83 -14.31 -0.04 14.52
C ARG A 83 -14.17 -1.49 14.05
N HIS A 84 -13.24 -1.77 13.18
CA HIS A 84 -13.04 -3.10 12.61
C HIS A 84 -14.23 -3.58 11.78
N GLU A 85 -14.91 -2.65 11.12
CA GLU A 85 -15.98 -2.98 10.18
C GLU A 85 -15.45 -3.08 8.75
N VAL A 86 -14.15 -2.77 8.55
CA VAL A 86 -13.42 -2.89 7.28
C VAL A 86 -12.15 -3.65 7.56
N ASP A 87 -11.87 -4.68 6.78
CA ASP A 87 -10.68 -5.52 6.94
C ASP A 87 -9.47 -4.95 6.20
N VAL A 88 -9.69 -4.45 4.99
CA VAL A 88 -8.65 -3.87 4.15
C VAL A 88 -9.11 -2.51 3.67
N LEU A 89 -8.31 -1.50 3.93
CA LEU A 89 -8.60 -0.14 3.49
C LEU A 89 -7.59 0.27 2.42
N VAL A 90 -8.09 0.56 1.20
CA VAL A 90 -7.29 1.07 0.11
C VAL A 90 -7.35 2.59 0.14
N SER A 91 -6.21 3.26 0.12
CA SER A 91 -6.17 4.71 0.29
C SER A 91 -5.16 5.37 -0.64
N THR A 92 -5.51 6.54 -1.17
CA THR A 92 -4.58 7.40 -1.91
C THR A 92 -4.09 8.56 -1.05
N THR A 93 -4.77 8.85 0.06
CA THR A 93 -4.45 10.02 0.86
C THR A 93 -4.10 9.60 2.27
N VAL A 94 -2.83 9.51 2.54
CA VAL A 94 -2.38 9.05 3.84
C VAL A 94 -2.30 10.18 4.84
N ILE A 95 -2.03 11.39 4.37
CA ILE A 95 -1.89 12.56 5.22
C ILE A 95 -3.19 12.89 5.94
N GLU A 96 -4.32 12.58 5.31
CA GLU A 96 -5.64 12.83 5.88
C GLU A 96 -6.11 11.73 6.83
N VAL A 97 -5.39 10.61 6.86
CA VAL A 97 -5.69 9.52 7.78
C VAL A 97 -5.08 9.91 9.12
N GLY A 98 -5.76 10.82 9.84
CA GLY A 98 -5.29 11.29 11.13
C GLY A 98 -5.52 10.32 12.26
N VAL A 99 -6.33 9.29 12.03
CA VAL A 99 -6.70 8.34 13.07
C VAL A 99 -5.72 7.16 13.06
N ASN A 100 -5.13 6.92 14.21
CA ASN A 100 -4.26 5.76 14.39
C ASN A 100 -5.14 4.53 14.62
N VAL A 101 -4.97 3.50 13.81
CA VAL A 101 -5.69 2.24 13.95
C VAL A 101 -4.69 1.17 14.41
N PRO A 102 -4.59 0.92 15.71
CA PRO A 102 -3.58 -0.01 16.23
C PRO A 102 -3.70 -1.42 15.70
N ASN A 103 -4.90 -1.84 15.33
CA ASN A 103 -5.11 -3.18 14.78
C ASN A 103 -4.71 -3.30 13.32
N ALA A 104 -4.44 -2.19 12.64
CA ALA A 104 -3.95 -2.20 11.25
C ALA A 104 -2.43 -2.37 11.29
N THR A 105 -2.00 -3.62 11.30
CA THR A 105 -0.60 -3.98 11.51
C THR A 105 0.17 -4.23 10.21
N LEU A 106 -0.51 -4.25 9.09
CA LEU A 106 0.13 -4.41 7.79
C LEU A 106 -0.20 -3.21 6.92
N MET A 107 0.82 -2.56 6.40
CA MET A 107 0.66 -1.50 5.42
C MET A 107 1.41 -1.91 4.16
N ILE A 108 0.73 -1.86 3.03
CA ILE A 108 1.32 -2.14 1.73
C ILE A 108 1.32 -0.84 0.95
N ILE A 109 2.49 -0.41 0.50
CA ILE A 109 2.64 0.83 -0.26
C ILE A 109 2.91 0.46 -1.70
N GLU A 110 1.89 0.58 -2.55
CA GLU A 110 1.99 0.30 -3.98
C GLU A 110 2.65 1.49 -4.68
N GLY A 111 3.46 1.20 -5.69
CA GLY A 111 4.17 2.25 -6.40
C GLY A 111 5.08 3.06 -5.47
N ALA A 112 5.75 2.39 -4.56
CA ALA A 112 6.54 3.03 -3.51
C ALA A 112 7.62 3.97 -4.04
N ASP A 113 8.14 3.70 -5.24
CA ASP A 113 9.14 4.54 -5.89
C ASP A 113 8.60 5.93 -6.26
N ARG A 114 7.28 6.11 -6.25
CA ARG A 114 6.64 7.39 -6.56
C ARG A 114 6.42 8.26 -5.35
N PHE A 115 6.74 7.76 -4.18
CA PHE A 115 6.63 8.53 -2.92
C PHE A 115 7.99 9.10 -2.54
N GLY A 116 8.00 10.27 -1.92
CA GLY A 116 9.23 10.82 -1.34
C GLY A 116 9.61 10.07 -0.07
N LEU A 117 10.87 10.15 0.31
CA LEU A 117 11.35 9.45 1.52
C LEU A 117 10.63 9.90 2.77
N SER A 118 10.36 11.21 2.92
CA SER A 118 9.65 11.69 4.10
C SER A 118 8.22 11.19 4.14
N GLN A 119 7.58 11.05 2.98
CA GLN A 119 6.24 10.48 2.91
C GLN A 119 6.25 9.02 3.36
N LEU A 120 7.24 8.25 2.91
CA LEU A 120 7.36 6.84 3.30
C LEU A 120 7.58 6.69 4.80
N HIS A 121 8.38 7.57 5.41
CA HIS A 121 8.57 7.56 6.85
C HIS A 121 7.31 7.93 7.61
N GLN A 122 6.53 8.89 7.11
CA GLN A 122 5.26 9.25 7.73
C GLN A 122 4.27 8.09 7.67
N LEU A 123 4.23 7.39 6.53
CA LEU A 123 3.38 6.23 6.36
C LEU A 123 3.73 5.12 7.34
N ARG A 124 5.01 4.81 7.44
CA ARG A 124 5.46 3.79 8.37
C ARG A 124 5.05 4.12 9.80
N GLY A 125 5.10 5.39 10.16
CA GLY A 125 4.71 5.84 11.49
C GLY A 125 3.26 5.53 11.84
N ARG A 126 2.40 5.31 10.83
CA ARG A 126 0.99 5.00 11.07
C ARG A 126 0.78 3.56 11.54
N VAL A 127 1.70 2.65 11.22
CA VAL A 127 1.58 1.24 11.61
C VAL A 127 2.55 0.86 12.73
N ALA A 128 3.45 1.74 13.12
CA ALA A 128 4.51 1.41 14.07
C ALA A 128 4.09 1.55 15.54
N ARG A 129 2.81 1.77 15.80
CA ARG A 129 2.33 2.03 17.16
C ARG A 129 1.36 0.94 17.61
N GLY A 130 1.69 0.27 18.70
CA GLY A 130 0.83 -0.75 19.25
C GLY A 130 1.64 -1.90 19.82
N SER A 131 0.93 -2.86 20.40
CA SER A 131 1.55 -4.03 21.04
C SER A 131 1.75 -5.19 20.06
N HIS A 132 1.28 -5.03 18.82
CA HIS A 132 1.37 -6.10 17.83
C HIS A 132 2.56 -5.88 16.90
N GLU A 133 3.08 -6.95 16.34
CA GLU A 133 4.10 -6.89 15.32
C GLU A 133 3.55 -6.22 14.07
N CYS A 134 4.24 -5.20 13.59
CA CYS A 134 3.78 -4.39 12.46
C CYS A 134 4.69 -4.56 11.26
N PHE A 135 4.10 -4.50 10.07
CA PHE A 135 4.82 -4.68 8.80
C PHE A 135 4.48 -3.55 7.84
N CYS A 136 5.48 -3.07 7.14
CA CYS A 136 5.31 -2.09 6.08
C CYS A 136 6.04 -2.62 4.84
N VAL A 137 5.28 -2.98 3.82
CA VAL A 137 5.82 -3.58 2.60
C VAL A 137 5.82 -2.56 1.48
N LEU A 138 6.98 -2.33 0.88
CA LEU A 138 7.14 -1.41 -0.24
C LEU A 138 7.11 -2.20 -1.54
N VAL A 139 6.17 -1.86 -2.42
CA VAL A 139 6.02 -2.53 -3.71
C VAL A 139 6.34 -1.55 -4.82
N SER A 140 7.21 -1.95 -5.73
CA SER A 140 7.60 -1.11 -6.85
C SER A 140 7.78 -1.94 -8.12
N ASP A 141 7.28 -1.41 -9.24
CA ASP A 141 7.51 -1.98 -10.55
C ASP A 141 8.64 -1.28 -11.28
N SER A 142 9.32 -0.35 -10.62
CA SER A 142 10.41 0.39 -11.23
C SER A 142 11.60 -0.51 -11.55
N THR A 143 12.15 -0.34 -12.73
CA THR A 143 13.39 -1.01 -13.15
C THR A 143 14.61 -0.09 -13.00
N SER A 144 14.39 1.14 -12.53
CA SER A 144 15.45 2.10 -12.30
C SER A 144 16.33 1.68 -11.12
N ASP A 145 17.65 1.60 -11.34
CA ASP A 145 18.59 1.26 -10.29
C ASP A 145 18.53 2.27 -9.15
N GLU A 146 18.34 3.54 -9.47
CA GLU A 146 18.22 4.59 -8.48
C GLU A 146 17.03 4.38 -7.57
N SER A 147 15.86 4.09 -8.14
CA SER A 147 14.65 3.84 -7.36
C SER A 147 14.81 2.59 -6.50
N ILE A 148 15.33 1.52 -7.06
CA ILE A 148 15.54 0.27 -6.34
C ILE A 148 16.50 0.49 -5.17
N ASN A 149 17.62 1.16 -5.41
CA ASN A 149 18.62 1.44 -4.38
C ASN A 149 18.03 2.31 -3.27
N ARG A 150 17.23 3.30 -3.62
CA ARG A 150 16.59 4.17 -2.64
C ARG A 150 15.66 3.38 -1.71
N LEU A 151 14.83 2.52 -2.28
CA LEU A 151 13.91 1.72 -1.49
C LEU A 151 14.61 0.68 -0.64
N GLN A 152 15.64 0.05 -1.19
CA GLN A 152 16.43 -0.93 -0.43
C GLN A 152 17.20 -0.26 0.71
N THR A 153 17.72 0.93 0.48
CA THR A 153 18.43 1.69 1.51
C THR A 153 17.45 2.06 2.64
N LEU A 154 16.24 2.48 2.28
CA LEU A 154 15.22 2.80 3.26
C LEU A 154 14.85 1.57 4.09
N ALA A 155 14.63 0.44 3.45
CA ALA A 155 14.29 -0.80 4.15
C ALA A 155 15.41 -1.27 5.07
N LYS A 156 16.66 -1.08 4.64
CA LYS A 156 17.84 -1.53 5.38
C LYS A 156 18.13 -0.66 6.61
N HIS A 157 17.90 0.64 6.50
CA HIS A 157 18.25 1.59 7.57
C HIS A 157 17.08 2.04 8.42
N SER A 158 15.88 1.56 8.12
CA SER A 158 14.67 1.92 8.87
C SER A 158 13.95 0.65 9.28
N SER A 159 13.92 0.37 10.58
CA SER A 159 13.20 -0.81 11.06
C SER A 159 11.72 -0.71 10.73
N GLY A 160 11.11 -1.83 10.39
CA GLY A 160 9.69 -1.89 10.06
C GLY A 160 9.35 -1.75 8.59
N PHE A 161 10.35 -1.57 7.71
CA PHE A 161 10.13 -1.60 6.28
C PHE A 161 10.63 -2.91 5.69
N ASP A 162 9.76 -3.56 4.91
CA ASP A 162 10.14 -4.70 4.10
C ASP A 162 9.85 -4.36 2.64
N VAL A 163 10.76 -4.68 1.77
CA VAL A 163 10.58 -4.47 0.33
C VAL A 163 10.10 -5.78 -0.28
N ALA A 164 9.31 -5.69 -1.33
CA ALA A 164 8.86 -6.87 -2.07
C ALA A 164 10.07 -7.49 -2.78
N GLU A 165 10.89 -8.20 -2.02
CA GLU A 165 12.18 -8.72 -2.47
C GLU A 165 12.10 -9.59 -3.72
N GLU A 166 11.02 -10.34 -3.84
CA GLU A 166 10.88 -11.21 -4.99
C GLU A 166 10.81 -10.43 -6.30
N ASP A 167 10.19 -9.25 -6.28
CA ASP A 167 10.14 -8.39 -7.44
C ASP A 167 11.55 -7.93 -7.83
N PHE A 168 12.35 -7.56 -6.86
CA PHE A 168 13.73 -7.14 -7.12
C PHE A 168 14.62 -8.32 -7.54
N LYS A 169 14.38 -9.49 -7.00
CA LYS A 169 15.17 -10.66 -7.38
C LYS A 169 14.93 -11.09 -8.81
N GLN A 170 13.74 -10.87 -9.34
CA GLN A 170 13.44 -11.18 -10.72
C GLN A 170 14.10 -10.23 -11.72
N ARG A 171 14.48 -9.05 -11.26
CA ARG A 171 15.08 -8.03 -12.10
C ARG A 171 16.56 -7.89 -11.87
N GLY A 172 16.96 -8.37 -10.80
CA GLY A 172 18.21 -8.11 -10.30
C GLY A 172 19.23 -8.99 -10.78
N PRO A 173 20.17 -8.97 -10.42
CA PRO A 173 21.18 -9.64 -10.88
C PRO A 173 21.08 -10.78 -10.55
N GLY A 174 20.49 -10.82 -11.00
CA GLY A 174 20.23 -11.46 -10.91
C GLY A 174 19.56 -11.72 -10.66
N ASP A 175 19.21 -11.31 -10.68
CA ASP A 175 19.01 -10.36 -10.32
C ASP A 175 19.65 -9.96 -9.27
N LEU A 176 20.37 -9.88 -8.92
CA LEU A 176 21.09 -9.73 -8.26
C LEU A 176 21.63 -10.45 -8.04
#